data_6ee3f6084364001886ba029a1706deb8
#
_entry.id   6ee3f6084364001886ba029a1706deb8
#
_cell.length_a   1.000
_cell.length_b   1.000
_cell.length_c   1.000
_cell.angle_alpha   90.00
_cell.angle_beta   90.00
_cell.angle_gamma   90.00
#
_symmetry.space_group_name_H-M   'P 1'
#
loop_
_entity.id
_entity.type
_entity.pdbx_description
1 polymer ?
#
loop_
_entity_poly.entity_id
_entity_poly.type
_entity_poly.pdbx_seq_one_letter_code
_entity_poly.pdbx_strand_id
1 'polypeptide(L)'
;MRKVVILAAFAALALGQASAMQAADLSVAVGQTGDSTMTYRLGTQFDFNQSWFVSDVGRLTGYWDAAYTYWDGDEASSNHSLSLSPVFVYEFAGERVKPYIEAGIGIAAFSSTELEDNDLGSSFQFEDRIGFGVRFAGQEAGVRALHYSNAGLKQPNDGVESYSLHYRMSF
;
A
#
# COMPACT_ATOMS: atom_id res chain seq x y z
N MET A 1 -10.45 -19.73 -10.02
CA MET A 1 -11.76 -19.23 -9.61
C MET A 1 -11.81 -18.78 -8.14
N ARG A 2 -11.30 -19.52 -7.14
CA ARG A 2 -11.30 -19.10 -5.72
C ARG A 2 -10.53 -17.79 -5.44
N LYS A 3 -9.38 -17.56 -6.09
CA LYS A 3 -8.57 -16.33 -5.91
C LYS A 3 -9.28 -15.07 -6.42
N VAL A 4 -10.00 -15.17 -7.53
CA VAL A 4 -10.77 -14.05 -8.12
C VAL A 4 -11.96 -13.65 -7.22
N VAL A 5 -12.58 -14.62 -6.54
CA VAL A 5 -13.71 -14.35 -5.63
C VAL A 5 -13.25 -13.61 -4.38
N ILE A 6 -12.05 -13.90 -3.86
CA ILE A 6 -11.49 -13.19 -2.70
C ILE A 6 -11.14 -11.74 -3.06
N LEU A 7 -10.49 -11.50 -4.20
CA LEU A 7 -10.20 -10.15 -4.71
C LEU A 7 -11.49 -9.34 -4.93
N ALA A 8 -12.53 -9.95 -5.51
CA ALA A 8 -13.81 -9.28 -5.74
C ALA A 8 -14.54 -8.94 -4.41
N ALA A 9 -14.40 -9.76 -3.38
CA ALA A 9 -15.00 -9.51 -2.08
C ALA A 9 -14.31 -8.34 -1.36
N PHE A 10 -12.98 -8.25 -1.41
CA PHE A 10 -12.23 -7.10 -0.86
C PHE A 10 -12.53 -5.80 -1.60
N ALA A 11 -12.58 -5.83 -2.93
CA ALA A 11 -12.93 -4.66 -3.74
C ALA A 11 -14.38 -4.19 -3.49
N ALA A 12 -15.34 -5.09 -3.34
CA ALA A 12 -16.73 -4.75 -3.06
C ALA A 12 -16.93 -4.14 -1.67
N LEU A 13 -16.18 -4.61 -0.65
CA LEU A 13 -16.22 -4.03 0.70
C LEU A 13 -15.68 -2.60 0.71
N ALA A 14 -14.66 -2.32 -0.08
CA ALA A 14 -14.02 -1.01 -0.16
C ALA A 14 -14.85 0.01 -0.96
N LEU A 15 -15.49 -0.39 -2.05
CA LEU A 15 -16.32 0.49 -2.89
C LEU A 15 -17.60 0.99 -2.19
N GLY A 16 -18.09 0.28 -1.18
CA GLY A 16 -19.25 0.70 -0.38
C GLY A 16 -18.99 1.88 0.56
N GLN A 17 -17.76 2.37 0.67
CA GLN A 17 -17.35 3.37 1.65
C GLN A 17 -17.10 4.78 1.06
N ALA A 18 -17.42 5.03 -0.20
CA ALA A 18 -17.19 6.31 -0.87
C ALA A 18 -18.16 7.43 -0.42
N SER A 19 -18.33 7.61 0.91
CA SER A 19 -19.19 8.68 1.44
C SER A 19 -18.43 9.54 2.46
N ALA A 20 -18.17 10.76 2.07
CA ALA A 20 -17.55 11.89 2.77
C ALA A 20 -16.05 12.06 2.47
N MET A 21 -15.73 13.07 1.67
CA MET A 21 -14.36 13.63 1.60
C MET A 21 -14.01 14.18 2.98
N GLN A 22 -13.29 13.38 3.73
CA GLN A 22 -12.61 13.81 4.96
C GLN A 22 -11.22 14.31 4.60
N ALA A 23 -10.61 15.12 5.48
CA ALA A 23 -9.25 15.59 5.26
C ALA A 23 -8.33 14.42 4.91
N ALA A 24 -7.58 14.56 3.81
CA ALA A 24 -6.64 13.54 3.38
C ALA A 24 -5.38 13.64 4.24
N ASP A 25 -4.97 12.52 4.82
CA ASP A 25 -3.68 12.43 5.51
C ASP A 25 -2.55 12.35 4.48
N LEU A 26 -1.41 12.93 4.81
CA LEU A 26 -0.21 12.84 3.99
C LEU A 26 0.69 11.72 4.48
N SER A 27 1.21 10.92 3.56
CA SER A 27 2.17 9.87 3.86
C SER A 27 3.43 9.98 2.99
N VAL A 28 4.57 9.66 3.58
CA VAL A 28 5.85 9.55 2.89
C VAL A 28 6.49 8.21 3.25
N ALA A 29 7.22 7.63 2.31
CA ALA A 29 8.03 6.45 2.60
C ALA A 29 9.34 6.48 1.82
N VAL A 30 10.36 5.89 2.42
CA VAL A 30 11.64 5.59 1.78
C VAL A 30 11.89 4.10 1.93
N GLY A 31 12.23 3.47 0.83
CA GLY A 31 12.41 2.02 0.77
C GLY A 31 13.47 1.60 -0.21
N GLN A 32 13.59 0.29 -0.33
CA GLN A 32 14.52 -0.37 -1.23
C GLN A 32 13.87 -1.65 -1.76
N THR A 33 14.14 -1.96 -3.02
CA THR A 33 13.76 -3.24 -3.63
C THR A 33 14.70 -4.37 -3.19
N GLY A 34 14.34 -5.61 -3.52
CA GLY A 34 15.23 -6.76 -3.36
C GLY A 34 16.55 -6.59 -4.12
N ASP A 35 16.55 -5.86 -5.23
CA ASP A 35 17.71 -5.58 -6.09
C ASP A 35 18.40 -4.25 -5.76
N SER A 36 18.17 -3.73 -4.55
CA SER A 36 18.81 -2.52 -4.01
C SER A 36 18.39 -1.18 -4.64
N THR A 37 17.38 -1.16 -5.51
CA THR A 37 16.81 0.09 -6.06
C THR A 37 16.13 0.90 -4.97
N MET A 38 16.54 2.13 -4.77
CA MET A 38 15.89 3.02 -3.80
C MET A 38 14.51 3.45 -4.27
N THR A 39 13.56 3.52 -3.34
CA THR A 39 12.19 3.96 -3.61
C THR A 39 11.78 5.12 -2.71
N TYR A 40 11.14 6.12 -3.31
CA TYR A 40 10.59 7.28 -2.61
C TYR A 40 9.11 7.39 -2.93
N ARG A 41 8.27 7.27 -1.90
CA ARG A 41 6.81 7.28 -2.05
C ARG A 41 6.20 8.48 -1.35
N LEU A 42 5.31 9.16 -2.07
CA LEU A 42 4.44 10.21 -1.56
C LEU A 42 2.99 9.78 -1.76
N GLY A 43 2.20 9.79 -0.69
CA GLY A 43 0.82 9.33 -0.74
C GLY A 43 -0.14 10.21 0.04
N THR A 44 -1.41 10.04 -0.28
CA THR A 44 -2.53 10.56 0.49
C THR A 44 -3.42 9.41 0.93
N GLN A 45 -3.90 9.48 2.17
CA GLN A 45 -4.75 8.45 2.75
C GLN A 45 -6.11 9.03 3.12
N PHE A 46 -7.16 8.27 2.81
CA PHE A 46 -8.56 8.63 3.08
C PHE A 46 -9.15 7.54 3.94
N ASP A 47 -9.39 7.81 5.21
CA ASP A 47 -9.94 6.84 6.15
C ASP A 47 -11.30 6.31 5.69
N PHE A 48 -11.58 5.04 5.92
CA PHE A 48 -12.90 4.46 5.65
C PHE A 48 -13.98 5.01 6.57
N ASN A 49 -13.60 5.64 7.69
CA ASN A 49 -14.50 6.14 8.75
C ASN A 49 -15.40 5.03 9.34
N GLN A 50 -14.90 3.81 9.27
CA GLN A 50 -15.58 2.62 9.76
C GLN A 50 -14.67 1.82 10.69
N SER A 51 -15.27 1.20 11.67
CA SER A 51 -14.57 0.26 12.55
C SER A 51 -15.40 -1.01 12.70
N TRP A 52 -14.75 -2.13 12.54
CA TRP A 52 -15.35 -3.46 12.67
C TRP A 52 -14.62 -4.24 13.78
N PHE A 53 -15.29 -5.24 14.33
CA PHE A 53 -14.72 -6.14 15.35
C PHE A 53 -14.11 -5.39 16.54
N VAL A 54 -14.81 -4.33 16.99
CA VAL A 54 -14.36 -3.49 18.11
C VAL A 54 -14.43 -4.30 19.41
N SER A 55 -13.30 -4.34 20.13
CA SER A 55 -13.16 -5.04 21.40
C SER A 55 -12.13 -4.32 22.30
N ASP A 56 -11.94 -4.83 23.51
CA ASP A 56 -10.91 -4.32 24.44
C ASP A 56 -9.48 -4.59 23.93
N VAL A 57 -9.30 -5.50 22.96
CA VAL A 57 -7.99 -5.82 22.37
C VAL A 57 -7.66 -4.89 21.20
N GLY A 58 -8.68 -4.43 20.45
CA GLY A 58 -8.47 -3.58 19.29
C GLY A 58 -9.68 -3.53 18.36
N ARG A 59 -9.46 -3.03 17.16
CA ARG A 59 -10.49 -2.89 16.12
C ARG A 59 -9.88 -3.05 14.72
N LEU A 60 -10.69 -3.53 13.79
CA LEU A 60 -10.39 -3.47 12.37
C LEU A 60 -10.89 -2.13 11.81
N THR A 61 -10.07 -1.44 11.05
CA THR A 61 -10.39 -0.20 10.32
C THR A 61 -9.67 -0.24 8.97
N GLY A 62 -9.54 0.88 8.28
CA GLY A 62 -8.77 0.96 7.04
C GLY A 62 -8.87 2.31 6.36
N TYR A 63 -8.20 2.41 5.22
CA TYR A 63 -8.12 3.62 4.42
C TYR A 63 -7.88 3.29 2.94
N TRP A 64 -8.22 4.23 2.08
CA TRP A 64 -7.73 4.28 0.71
C TRP A 64 -6.38 4.96 0.68
N ASP A 65 -5.38 4.36 0.03
CA ASP A 65 -4.06 4.93 -0.20
C ASP A 65 -3.90 5.22 -1.70
N ALA A 66 -3.77 6.50 -2.05
CA ALA A 66 -3.41 6.94 -3.39
C ALA A 66 -1.99 7.48 -3.33
N ALA A 67 -1.07 6.93 -4.12
CA ALA A 67 0.34 7.28 -4.00
C ALA A 67 1.07 7.30 -5.33
N TYR A 68 2.09 8.14 -5.35
CA TYR A 68 3.14 8.18 -6.37
C TYR A 68 4.42 7.61 -5.78
N THR A 69 5.11 6.76 -6.55
CA THR A 69 6.42 6.24 -6.18
C THR A 69 7.43 6.53 -7.28
N TYR A 70 8.56 7.08 -6.89
CA TYR A 70 9.77 7.21 -7.70
C TYR A 70 10.69 6.03 -7.37
N TRP A 71 11.16 5.35 -8.39
CA TRP A 71 12.09 4.22 -8.35
C TRP A 71 13.41 4.71 -8.93
N ASP A 72 14.43 4.78 -8.11
CA ASP A 72 15.72 5.35 -8.47
C ASP A 72 16.60 4.28 -9.13
N GLY A 73 16.54 4.23 -10.46
CA GLY A 73 17.30 3.26 -11.25
C GLY A 73 18.80 3.49 -11.12
N ASP A 74 19.56 2.43 -10.97
CA ASP A 74 21.03 2.42 -10.90
C ASP A 74 21.62 2.01 -12.26
N GLU A 75 21.28 0.84 -12.77
CA GLU A 75 21.72 0.34 -14.09
C GLU A 75 20.70 0.66 -15.19
N ALA A 76 19.40 0.59 -14.87
CA ALA A 76 18.32 1.00 -15.75
C ALA A 76 17.92 2.47 -15.54
N SER A 77 17.03 2.96 -16.42
CA SER A 77 16.43 4.28 -16.24
C SER A 77 15.46 4.27 -15.05
N SER A 78 15.45 5.35 -14.28
CA SER A 78 14.48 5.54 -13.21
C SER A 78 13.04 5.34 -13.70
N ASN A 79 12.18 4.77 -12.83
CA ASN A 79 10.80 4.48 -13.13
C ASN A 79 9.87 5.26 -12.19
N HIS A 80 8.60 5.35 -12.57
CA HIS A 80 7.56 6.04 -11.82
C HIS A 80 6.33 5.17 -11.75
N SER A 81 5.63 5.16 -10.63
CA SER A 81 4.34 4.49 -10.53
C SER A 81 3.31 5.31 -9.78
N LEU A 82 2.05 5.13 -10.16
CA LEU A 82 0.88 5.60 -9.44
C LEU A 82 0.12 4.39 -8.93
N SER A 83 -0.34 4.43 -7.70
CA SER A 83 -1.12 3.34 -7.11
C SER A 83 -2.36 3.83 -6.39
N LEU A 84 -3.34 2.93 -6.31
CA LEU A 84 -4.55 3.10 -5.51
C LEU A 84 -4.89 1.77 -4.84
N SER A 85 -4.88 1.78 -3.50
CA SER A 85 -5.02 0.55 -2.71
C SER A 85 -5.97 0.75 -1.54
N PRO A 86 -7.01 -0.09 -1.37
CA PRO A 86 -7.70 -0.25 -0.10
C PRO A 86 -6.78 -1.00 0.87
N VAL A 87 -6.61 -0.45 2.06
CA VAL A 87 -5.76 -1.02 3.11
C VAL A 87 -6.59 -1.24 4.36
N PHE A 88 -6.59 -2.47 4.85
CA PHE A 88 -7.20 -2.83 6.11
C PHE A 88 -6.17 -2.84 7.22
N VAL A 89 -6.56 -2.30 8.37
CA VAL A 89 -5.67 -2.09 9.52
C VAL A 89 -6.32 -2.69 10.76
N TYR A 90 -5.66 -3.61 11.41
CA TYR A 90 -6.02 -3.98 12.76
C TYR A 90 -5.20 -3.14 13.75
N GLU A 91 -5.88 -2.18 14.39
CA GLU A 91 -5.33 -1.30 15.40
C GLU A 91 -5.54 -1.92 16.78
N PHE A 92 -4.46 -2.24 17.48
CA PHE A 92 -4.50 -2.74 18.83
C PHE A 92 -4.84 -1.62 19.82
N ALA A 93 -5.48 -1.97 20.92
CA ALA A 93 -5.78 -1.04 21.99
C ALA A 93 -4.49 -0.47 22.61
N GLY A 94 -4.51 0.80 22.99
CA GLY A 94 -3.40 1.50 23.61
C GLY A 94 -3.79 2.92 24.01
N GLU A 95 -3.25 3.44 25.09
CA GLU A 95 -3.61 4.77 25.59
C GLU A 95 -2.98 5.91 24.77
N ARG A 96 -1.67 5.88 24.58
CA ARG A 96 -0.90 6.91 23.86
C ARG A 96 -0.28 6.41 22.57
N VAL A 97 0.07 5.14 22.54
CA VAL A 97 0.66 4.46 21.40
C VAL A 97 -0.19 3.25 21.12
N LYS A 98 -0.62 3.13 19.86
CA LYS A 98 -1.44 2.02 19.39
C LYS A 98 -0.68 1.26 18.32
N PRO A 99 -0.17 0.06 18.62
CA PRO A 99 0.40 -0.82 17.60
C PRO A 99 -0.65 -1.17 16.55
N TYR A 100 -0.20 -1.44 15.32
CA TYR A 100 -1.10 -1.93 14.27
C TYR A 100 -0.38 -2.89 13.34
N ILE A 101 -1.17 -3.66 12.64
CA ILE A 101 -0.79 -4.42 11.45
C ILE A 101 -1.70 -4.00 10.30
N GLU A 102 -1.18 -4.00 9.09
CA GLU A 102 -1.97 -3.66 7.89
C GLU A 102 -1.77 -4.67 6.78
N ALA A 103 -2.79 -4.81 5.95
CA ALA A 103 -2.74 -5.56 4.70
C ALA A 103 -3.67 -4.93 3.67
N GLY A 104 -3.31 -5.03 2.40
CA GLY A 104 -4.11 -4.51 1.31
C GLY A 104 -3.74 -5.12 -0.03
N ILE A 105 -4.66 -5.05 -0.97
CA ILE A 105 -4.44 -5.40 -2.37
C ILE A 105 -5.04 -4.29 -3.21
N GLY A 106 -4.20 -3.64 -3.99
CA GLY A 106 -4.59 -2.54 -4.87
C GLY A 106 -4.07 -2.71 -6.28
N ILE A 107 -4.01 -1.61 -6.98
CA ILE A 107 -3.53 -1.53 -8.36
C ILE A 107 -2.46 -0.46 -8.47
N ALA A 108 -1.53 -0.67 -9.41
CA ALA A 108 -0.50 0.30 -9.75
C ALA A 108 -0.32 0.38 -11.27
N ALA A 109 0.10 1.55 -11.73
CA ALA A 109 0.47 1.80 -13.11
C ALA A 109 1.92 2.32 -13.14
N PHE A 110 2.79 1.59 -13.80
CA PHE A 110 4.20 1.93 -13.99
C PHE A 110 4.43 2.66 -15.32
N SER A 111 5.35 3.61 -15.34
CA SER A 111 5.71 4.35 -16.55
C SER A 111 6.54 3.52 -17.53
N SER A 112 7.30 2.54 -17.04
CA SER A 112 8.05 1.55 -17.82
C SER A 112 7.77 0.15 -17.29
N THR A 113 7.82 -0.85 -18.15
CA THR A 113 7.76 -2.27 -17.74
C THR A 113 9.11 -2.82 -17.30
N GLU A 114 10.20 -2.11 -17.54
CA GLU A 114 11.55 -2.48 -17.12
C GLU A 114 11.88 -1.75 -15.81
N LEU A 115 12.38 -2.48 -14.83
CA LEU A 115 12.87 -1.99 -13.55
C LEU A 115 14.10 -2.79 -13.13
N GLU A 116 15.30 -2.23 -13.35
CA GLU A 116 16.56 -2.95 -13.26
C GLU A 116 16.51 -4.25 -14.06
N ASP A 117 16.83 -5.38 -13.46
CA ASP A 117 16.80 -6.70 -14.10
C ASP A 117 15.39 -7.32 -14.21
N ASN A 118 14.35 -6.61 -13.74
CA ASN A 118 12.98 -7.14 -13.72
C ASN A 118 12.17 -6.61 -14.91
N ASP A 119 11.59 -7.52 -15.71
CA ASP A 119 10.57 -7.19 -16.70
C ASP A 119 9.17 -7.48 -16.14
N LEU A 120 8.45 -6.40 -15.81
CA LEU A 120 7.09 -6.46 -15.25
C LEU A 120 6.05 -6.92 -16.28
N GLY A 121 6.42 -7.00 -17.57
CA GLY A 121 5.57 -7.44 -18.67
C GLY A 121 4.42 -6.49 -19.03
N SER A 122 3.90 -5.72 -18.10
CA SER A 122 2.86 -4.73 -18.33
C SER A 122 3.01 -3.53 -17.41
N SER A 123 2.54 -2.36 -17.85
CA SER A 123 2.46 -1.17 -16.98
C SER A 123 1.45 -1.34 -15.84
N PHE A 124 0.42 -2.16 -16.02
CA PHE A 124 -0.55 -2.49 -14.98
C PHE A 124 0.00 -3.59 -14.07
N GLN A 125 -0.01 -3.34 -12.76
CA GLN A 125 0.38 -4.29 -11.72
C GLN A 125 -0.69 -4.31 -10.62
N PHE A 126 -0.81 -5.41 -9.91
CA PHE A 126 -1.40 -5.43 -8.59
C PHE A 126 -0.36 -4.98 -7.57
N GLU A 127 -0.81 -4.25 -6.55
CA GLU A 127 0.02 -3.86 -5.39
C GLU A 127 -0.48 -4.64 -4.19
N ASP A 128 0.25 -5.67 -3.77
CA ASP A 128 0.00 -6.38 -2.51
C ASP A 128 0.80 -5.72 -1.40
N ARG A 129 0.17 -5.55 -0.23
CA ARG A 129 0.75 -4.85 0.91
C ARG A 129 0.59 -5.64 2.19
N ILE A 130 1.66 -5.66 2.97
CA ILE A 130 1.64 -6.00 4.39
C ILE A 130 2.54 -5.01 5.14
N GLY A 131 2.15 -4.64 6.37
CA GLY A 131 2.94 -3.73 7.18
C GLY A 131 2.58 -3.81 8.66
N PHE A 132 3.38 -3.16 9.47
CA PHE A 132 3.12 -2.97 10.88
C PHE A 132 3.81 -1.70 11.39
N GLY A 133 3.30 -1.15 12.47
CA GLY A 133 3.84 0.07 13.05
C GLY A 133 3.09 0.52 14.29
N VAL A 134 3.20 1.79 14.56
CA VAL A 134 2.56 2.45 15.72
C VAL A 134 1.88 3.75 15.29
N ARG A 135 0.73 4.04 15.91
CA ARG A 135 -0.01 5.29 15.82
C ARG A 135 0.09 6.04 17.14
N PHE A 136 0.35 7.35 17.06
CA PHE A 136 0.50 8.21 18.23
C PHE A 136 0.24 9.68 17.88
N ALA A 137 -0.56 10.37 18.63
CA ALA A 137 -0.82 11.81 18.49
C ALA A 137 -1.15 12.27 17.05
N GLY A 138 -2.01 11.52 16.32
CA GLY A 138 -2.36 11.82 14.93
C GLY A 138 -1.28 11.46 13.91
N GLN A 139 -0.23 10.79 14.32
CA GLN A 139 0.88 10.36 13.47
C GLN A 139 0.95 8.84 13.40
N GLU A 140 1.61 8.33 12.38
CA GLU A 140 1.87 6.92 12.21
C GLU A 140 3.30 6.70 11.70
N ALA A 141 4.00 5.76 12.26
CA ALA A 141 5.30 5.32 11.77
C ALA A 141 5.36 3.79 11.72
N GLY A 142 5.94 3.23 10.67
CA GLY A 142 5.98 1.78 10.52
C GLY A 142 6.86 1.33 9.37
N VAL A 143 6.82 0.02 9.13
CA VAL A 143 7.48 -0.66 8.03
C VAL A 143 6.45 -1.32 7.13
N ARG A 144 6.72 -1.36 5.83
CA ARG A 144 5.90 -1.98 4.79
C ARG A 144 6.73 -2.87 3.89
N ALA A 145 6.14 -3.98 3.51
CA ALA A 145 6.52 -4.73 2.33
C ALA A 145 5.42 -4.58 1.28
N LEU A 146 5.81 -4.21 0.07
CA LEU A 146 4.96 -4.10 -1.11
C LEU A 146 5.46 -5.10 -2.14
N HIS A 147 4.54 -5.81 -2.77
CA HIS A 147 4.82 -6.66 -3.91
C HIS A 147 4.00 -6.20 -5.11
N TYR A 148 4.65 -6.08 -6.24
CA TYR A 148 4.01 -5.70 -7.50
C TYR A 148 4.13 -6.83 -8.51
N SER A 149 3.00 -7.24 -9.08
CA SER A 149 2.98 -8.24 -10.15
C SER A 149 1.70 -8.11 -10.98
N ASN A 150 1.75 -8.53 -12.23
CA ASN A 150 0.55 -8.54 -13.08
C ASN A 150 -0.30 -9.81 -12.90
N ALA A 151 -0.03 -10.63 -11.87
CA ALA A 151 -0.70 -11.90 -11.59
C ALA A 151 -0.68 -12.91 -12.78
N GLY A 152 0.28 -12.79 -13.68
CA GLY A 152 0.42 -13.63 -14.86
C GLY A 152 -0.56 -13.29 -16.00
N LEU A 153 -1.16 -12.08 -15.97
CA LEU A 153 -2.01 -11.60 -17.08
C LEU A 153 -1.21 -11.38 -18.35
N LYS A 154 0.08 -11.07 -18.22
CA LYS A 154 1.02 -10.93 -19.32
C LYS A 154 2.39 -11.48 -18.91
N GLN A 155 3.12 -12.06 -19.84
CA GLN A 155 4.49 -12.52 -19.65
C GLN A 155 5.47 -11.57 -20.37
N PRO A 156 6.69 -11.40 -19.82
CA PRO A 156 7.15 -11.92 -18.54
C PRO A 156 6.43 -11.27 -17.35
N ASN A 157 6.61 -11.78 -16.14
CA ASN A 157 6.02 -11.25 -14.92
C ASN A 157 6.98 -11.57 -13.76
N ASP A 158 8.14 -10.92 -13.75
CA ASP A 158 9.17 -11.15 -12.74
C ASP A 158 8.72 -10.64 -11.37
N GLY A 159 7.89 -9.58 -11.39
CA GLY A 159 7.44 -8.91 -10.18
C GLY A 159 8.55 -8.08 -9.53
N VAL A 160 8.20 -7.31 -8.52
CA VAL A 160 9.17 -6.57 -7.70
C VAL A 160 8.64 -6.38 -6.29
N GLU A 161 9.52 -6.57 -5.31
CA GLU A 161 9.27 -6.27 -3.90
C GLU A 161 9.94 -4.96 -3.51
N SER A 162 9.26 -4.19 -2.65
CA SER A 162 9.83 -2.99 -2.01
C SER A 162 9.59 -3.03 -0.50
N TYR A 163 10.64 -2.82 0.26
CA TYR A 163 10.62 -2.76 1.73
C TYR A 163 10.89 -1.33 2.16
N SER A 164 10.00 -0.72 2.94
CA SER A 164 10.06 0.70 3.24
C SER A 164 9.78 1.02 4.70
N LEU A 165 10.40 2.10 5.16
CA LEU A 165 9.97 2.87 6.33
C LEU A 165 8.96 3.90 5.84
N HIS A 166 7.83 4.02 6.54
CA HIS A 166 6.83 5.03 6.21
C HIS A 166 6.46 5.87 7.43
N TYR A 167 6.00 7.06 7.13
CA TYR A 167 5.46 8.00 8.10
C TYR A 167 4.21 8.65 7.53
N ARG A 168 3.17 8.79 8.36
CA ARG A 168 1.91 9.47 8.04
C ARG A 168 1.61 10.54 9.08
N MET A 169 1.06 11.65 8.61
CA MET A 169 0.61 12.75 9.41
C MET A 169 -0.84 13.10 9.07
N SER A 170 -1.71 13.12 10.08
CA SER A 170 -3.09 13.59 9.96
C SER A 170 -3.17 15.09 10.21
N PHE A 171 -4.05 15.78 9.47
CA PHE A 171 -4.30 17.22 9.57
C PHE A 171 -5.67 17.53 10.11
#